data_e7195a9a919f284dd795a3d99b91923e
#
_entry.id   e7195a9a919f284dd795a3d99b91923e
#
_cell.length_a   1.000
_cell.length_b   1.000
_cell.length_c   1.000
_cell.angle_alpha   90.00
_cell.angle_beta   90.00
_cell.angle_gamma   90.00
#
_symmetry.space_group_name_H-M   'P 1'
#
loop_
_entity.id
_entity.type
_entity.pdbx_description
1 polymer ?
#
loop_
_entity_poly.entity_id
_entity_poly.type
_entity_poly.pdbx_seq_one_letter_code
_entity_poly.pdbx_strand_id
1 'polypeptide(L)'
;MGNVVFIIFIIIVIVAIWILNDVFIVMKQNNLLKNSGDDIKEEVNFTRYVLIILASISILVYYGFPVLRKNGLEGNVMEWVNLVVRWAHVVFGIAWIGASIYFIFLENSLNRTKDLRDELAGNLWAIHGGGFYYIEKFKGAPKEFPEKLHWFKYEAYFTWLTGMILLTLVYYMNAKSFMIDPSVSDIEPSAAVLIGIGSMIIGWILYDIMCRSPLLAKPKLFGAIGFIIVLLFSFFLSKYLSGRAAFIHIGAILGTVMAGNVFFVIIPSQKALVRAAKQNLPPNLEKAKYAGLRSLHNNYITLPVIFIMISNHFPGTFAPVYNWAILGGLILGSVAVRHYINLYEKGINSTWLLGFAALALFALVFITSPTTKSKDTTPVKFSEVQTIITKRCTQCHSSHPTDDVQKIAPNGILFETPLQITKMSERILFRVVQTKTMPQGNKTGITEEEREILGRWIGQGGEVN
;
A
#
# COMPACT_ATOMS: atom_id res chain seq x y z
N MET A 1 -22.44 11.31 -5.11
CA MET A 1 -21.89 10.77 -3.83
C MET A 1 -22.62 9.55 -3.32
N GLY A 2 -23.96 9.50 -3.27
CA GLY A 2 -24.71 8.35 -2.75
C GLY A 2 -24.39 7.00 -3.41
N ASN A 3 -24.23 6.99 -4.73
CA ASN A 3 -24.02 5.74 -5.48
C ASN A 3 -22.62 5.11 -5.25
N VAL A 4 -21.57 5.91 -5.03
CA VAL A 4 -20.21 5.38 -4.81
C VAL A 4 -20.10 4.79 -3.39
N VAL A 5 -20.66 5.47 -2.39
CA VAL A 5 -20.74 4.96 -1.01
C VAL A 5 -21.58 3.67 -0.97
N PHE A 6 -22.65 3.61 -1.76
CA PHE A 6 -23.49 2.42 -1.89
C PHE A 6 -22.76 1.26 -2.58
N ILE A 7 -21.97 1.51 -3.63
CA ILE A 7 -21.16 0.49 -4.31
C ILE A 7 -20.08 -0.04 -3.36
N ILE A 8 -19.43 0.82 -2.60
CA ILE A 8 -18.40 0.40 -1.60
C ILE A 8 -19.07 -0.41 -0.49
N PHE A 9 -20.26 0.00 -0.03
CA PHE A 9 -21.06 -0.78 0.92
C PHE A 9 -21.40 -2.16 0.36
N ILE A 10 -21.81 -2.26 -0.90
CA ILE A 10 -22.07 -3.53 -1.58
C ILE A 10 -20.80 -4.39 -1.65
N ILE A 11 -19.65 -3.82 -2.00
CA ILE A 11 -18.38 -4.57 -2.05
C ILE A 11 -18.00 -5.08 -0.66
N ILE A 12 -18.13 -4.27 0.38
CA ILE A 12 -17.88 -4.67 1.77
C ILE A 12 -18.85 -5.78 2.19
N VAL A 13 -20.13 -5.67 1.83
CA VAL A 13 -21.14 -6.68 2.09
C VAL A 13 -20.88 -7.96 1.30
N ILE A 14 -20.46 -7.88 0.03
CA ILE A 14 -20.11 -9.05 -0.79
C ILE A 14 -18.89 -9.76 -0.20
N VAL A 15 -17.86 -9.02 0.20
CA VAL A 15 -16.67 -9.59 0.86
C VAL A 15 -17.05 -10.22 2.21
N ALA A 16 -17.92 -9.58 2.97
CA ALA A 16 -18.44 -10.13 4.24
C ALA A 16 -19.29 -11.39 4.01
N ILE A 17 -20.18 -11.40 3.00
CA ILE A 17 -20.97 -12.57 2.61
C ILE A 17 -20.05 -13.69 2.12
N TRP A 18 -18.99 -13.37 1.40
CA TRP A 18 -18.04 -14.35 0.89
C TRP A 18 -17.23 -14.97 2.02
N ILE A 19 -16.77 -14.17 2.99
CA ILE A 19 -16.15 -14.65 4.24
C ILE A 19 -17.14 -15.54 5.02
N LEU A 20 -18.44 -15.15 5.09
CA LEU A 20 -19.48 -15.95 5.71
C LEU A 20 -19.74 -17.26 4.97
N ASN A 21 -19.70 -17.24 3.64
CA ASN A 21 -19.88 -18.44 2.83
C ASN A 21 -18.69 -19.41 2.99
N ASP A 22 -17.47 -18.91 3.10
CA ASP A 22 -16.29 -19.73 3.39
C ASP A 22 -16.38 -20.35 4.80
N VAL A 23 -16.84 -19.57 5.79
CA VAL A 23 -17.16 -20.06 7.15
C VAL A 23 -18.30 -21.09 7.11
N PHE A 24 -19.34 -20.86 6.31
CA PHE A 24 -20.47 -21.78 6.16
C PHE A 24 -20.08 -23.09 5.45
N ILE A 25 -19.22 -23.03 4.43
CA ILE A 25 -18.67 -24.22 3.75
C ILE A 25 -17.80 -25.03 4.71
N VAL A 26 -16.97 -24.35 5.51
CA VAL A 26 -16.18 -24.98 6.58
C VAL A 26 -17.09 -25.61 7.64
N MET A 27 -18.17 -24.95 8.05
CA MET A 27 -19.17 -25.51 8.96
C MET A 27 -19.91 -26.71 8.39
N LYS A 28 -20.27 -26.68 7.10
CA LYS A 28 -20.96 -27.79 6.40
C LYS A 28 -20.05 -29.01 6.20
N GLN A 29 -18.76 -28.79 5.95
CA GLN A 29 -17.77 -29.87 5.91
C GLN A 29 -17.47 -30.45 7.30
N ASN A 30 -17.70 -29.70 8.37
CA ASN A 30 -17.44 -30.10 9.76
C ASN A 30 -18.58 -30.86 10.44
N ASN A 31 -19.77 -30.98 9.84
CA ASN A 31 -20.74 -32.00 10.26
C ASN A 31 -20.19 -33.42 10.10
N LEU A 32 -19.04 -33.59 9.40
CA LEU A 32 -18.28 -34.83 9.30
C LEU A 32 -17.14 -34.94 10.35
N LEU A 33 -16.88 -33.89 11.15
CA LEU A 33 -15.74 -33.82 12.08
C LEU A 33 -16.18 -33.31 13.46
N LYS A 34 -16.76 -34.22 14.26
CA LYS A 34 -17.30 -33.93 15.62
C LYS A 34 -16.26 -33.49 16.68
N ASN A 35 -14.95 -33.42 16.39
CA ASN A 35 -13.89 -33.23 17.37
C ASN A 35 -12.97 -31.99 17.20
N SER A 36 -13.34 -30.99 16.40
CA SER A 36 -12.51 -29.78 16.19
C SER A 36 -13.18 -28.48 16.69
N GLY A 37 -13.82 -28.50 17.84
CA GLY A 37 -14.75 -27.46 18.28
C GLY A 37 -14.15 -26.07 18.57
N ASP A 38 -12.87 -25.95 18.94
CA ASP A 38 -12.33 -24.67 19.45
C ASP A 38 -11.85 -23.72 18.36
N ASP A 39 -11.17 -24.22 17.32
CA ASP A 39 -10.72 -23.41 16.18
C ASP A 39 -11.90 -22.81 15.40
N ILE A 40 -13.03 -23.55 15.34
CA ILE A 40 -14.25 -23.10 14.66
C ILE A 40 -14.97 -22.02 15.48
N LYS A 41 -15.03 -22.17 16.79
CA LYS A 41 -15.60 -21.17 17.69
C LYS A 41 -14.85 -19.85 17.61
N GLU A 42 -13.52 -19.89 17.51
CA GLU A 42 -12.68 -18.71 17.40
C GLU A 42 -12.91 -17.99 16.06
N GLU A 43 -12.97 -18.72 14.92
CA GLU A 43 -13.26 -18.14 13.61
C GLU A 43 -14.70 -17.57 13.52
N VAL A 44 -15.67 -18.27 14.06
CA VAL A 44 -17.07 -17.80 14.11
C VAL A 44 -17.20 -16.55 14.99
N ASN A 45 -16.56 -16.54 16.14
CA ASN A 45 -16.55 -15.37 17.02
C ASN A 45 -15.86 -14.17 16.34
N PHE A 46 -14.70 -14.39 15.73
CA PHE A 46 -13.98 -13.33 14.99
C PHE A 46 -14.84 -12.74 13.87
N THR A 47 -15.43 -13.59 13.02
CA THR A 47 -16.32 -13.15 11.94
C THR A 47 -17.53 -12.39 12.49
N ARG A 48 -18.13 -12.83 13.58
CA ARG A 48 -19.21 -12.15 14.27
C ARG A 48 -18.79 -10.77 14.76
N TYR A 49 -17.62 -10.63 15.39
CA TYR A 49 -17.10 -9.33 15.84
C TYR A 49 -16.85 -8.39 14.68
N VAL A 50 -16.23 -8.87 13.58
CA VAL A 50 -16.03 -8.07 12.37
C VAL A 50 -17.35 -7.57 11.80
N LEU A 51 -18.36 -8.42 11.72
CA LEU A 51 -19.68 -8.05 11.23
C LEU A 51 -20.40 -7.03 12.14
N ILE A 52 -20.30 -7.19 13.46
CA ILE A 52 -20.84 -6.23 14.43
C ILE A 52 -20.14 -4.88 14.27
N ILE A 53 -18.81 -4.87 14.13
CA ILE A 53 -18.04 -3.63 13.92
C ILE A 53 -18.44 -2.97 12.60
N LEU A 54 -18.52 -3.71 11.51
CA LEU A 54 -18.91 -3.18 10.20
C LEU A 54 -20.35 -2.66 10.21
N ALA A 55 -21.29 -3.37 10.84
CA ALA A 55 -22.66 -2.93 11.00
C ALA A 55 -22.75 -1.65 11.86
N SER A 56 -22.00 -1.59 12.96
CA SER A 56 -21.94 -0.41 13.84
C SER A 56 -21.37 0.80 13.10
N ILE A 57 -20.29 0.62 12.34
CA ILE A 57 -19.71 1.68 11.50
C ILE A 57 -20.71 2.13 10.44
N SER A 58 -21.43 1.21 9.80
CA SER A 58 -22.43 1.53 8.78
C SER A 58 -23.60 2.33 9.35
N ILE A 59 -24.08 1.98 10.55
CA ILE A 59 -25.12 2.70 11.28
C ILE A 59 -24.63 4.10 11.67
N LEU A 60 -23.42 4.20 12.21
CA LEU A 60 -22.79 5.47 12.57
C LEU A 60 -22.63 6.39 11.36
N VAL A 61 -22.18 5.85 10.22
CA VAL A 61 -22.04 6.61 8.98
C VAL A 61 -23.42 7.04 8.47
N TYR A 62 -24.40 6.16 8.44
CA TYR A 62 -25.71 6.46 7.87
C TYR A 62 -26.50 7.50 8.69
N TYR A 63 -26.54 7.35 10.01
CA TYR A 63 -27.30 8.24 10.89
C TYR A 63 -26.48 9.39 11.46
N GLY A 64 -25.20 9.16 11.75
CA GLY A 64 -24.32 10.16 12.36
C GLY A 64 -23.82 11.20 11.37
N PHE A 65 -23.49 10.81 10.14
CA PHE A 65 -22.91 11.72 9.15
C PHE A 65 -23.81 12.92 8.78
N PRO A 66 -25.13 12.77 8.57
CA PRO A 66 -26.02 13.91 8.35
C PRO A 66 -26.06 14.88 9.54
N VAL A 67 -26.02 14.36 10.78
CA VAL A 67 -26.00 15.17 12.01
C VAL A 67 -24.70 15.94 12.12
N LEU A 68 -23.55 15.31 11.86
CA LEU A 68 -22.24 15.91 11.86
C LEU A 68 -22.13 17.03 10.82
N ARG A 69 -22.66 16.80 9.62
CA ARG A 69 -22.70 17.77 8.54
C ARG A 69 -23.53 19.00 8.91
N LYS A 70 -24.70 18.77 9.50
CA LYS A 70 -25.59 19.86 9.96
C LYS A 70 -24.93 20.75 11.00
N ASN A 71 -24.04 20.19 11.83
CA ASN A 71 -23.33 20.92 12.91
C ASN A 71 -21.94 21.43 12.49
N GLY A 72 -21.53 21.30 11.23
CA GLY A 72 -20.22 21.73 10.74
C GLY A 72 -19.03 20.90 11.23
N LEU A 73 -19.26 19.75 11.87
CA LEU A 73 -18.23 18.89 12.46
C LEU A 73 -17.66 17.86 11.48
N GLU A 74 -18.24 17.77 10.26
CA GLU A 74 -17.90 16.79 9.24
C GLU A 74 -16.41 16.74 8.94
N GLY A 75 -15.76 17.89 8.72
CA GLY A 75 -14.34 17.96 8.36
C GLY A 75 -13.44 17.43 9.46
N ASN A 76 -13.68 17.82 10.71
CA ASN A 76 -12.89 17.38 11.85
C ASN A 76 -13.03 15.85 12.08
N VAL A 77 -14.25 15.33 12.01
CA VAL A 77 -14.51 13.89 12.19
C VAL A 77 -13.84 13.07 11.08
N MET A 78 -13.89 13.55 9.82
CA MET A 78 -13.23 12.86 8.71
C MET A 78 -11.71 12.86 8.85
N GLU A 79 -11.13 13.94 9.38
CA GLU A 79 -9.68 14.00 9.70
C GLU A 79 -9.30 12.95 10.76
N TRP A 80 -10.07 12.87 11.85
CA TRP A 80 -9.85 11.86 12.90
C TRP A 80 -10.03 10.42 12.38
N VAL A 81 -11.05 10.16 11.57
CA VAL A 81 -11.24 8.85 10.95
C VAL A 81 -10.07 8.49 10.06
N ASN A 82 -9.60 9.43 9.23
CA ASN A 82 -8.41 9.22 8.39
C ASN A 82 -7.17 8.92 9.25
N LEU A 83 -6.95 9.68 10.32
CA LEU A 83 -5.82 9.47 11.23
C LEU A 83 -5.86 8.08 11.87
N VAL A 84 -7.00 7.69 12.45
CA VAL A 84 -7.13 6.41 13.16
C VAL A 84 -6.98 5.22 12.20
N VAL A 85 -7.62 5.27 11.02
CA VAL A 85 -7.51 4.19 10.03
C VAL A 85 -6.08 4.11 9.47
N ARG A 86 -5.43 5.25 9.24
CA ARG A 86 -4.03 5.31 8.80
C ARG A 86 -3.09 4.74 9.85
N TRP A 87 -3.28 5.10 11.10
CA TRP A 87 -2.53 4.52 12.21
C TRP A 87 -2.71 3.01 12.30
N ALA A 88 -3.95 2.53 12.26
CA ALA A 88 -4.24 1.10 12.25
C ALA A 88 -3.57 0.39 11.05
N HIS A 89 -3.64 0.98 9.84
CA HIS A 89 -2.99 0.44 8.64
C HIS A 89 -1.47 0.31 8.82
N VAL A 90 -0.82 1.32 9.39
CA VAL A 90 0.63 1.29 9.66
C VAL A 90 0.95 0.20 10.69
N VAL A 91 0.19 0.10 11.79
CA VAL A 91 0.43 -0.91 12.84
C VAL A 91 0.28 -2.34 12.29
N PHE A 92 -0.82 -2.63 11.58
CA PHE A 92 -1.02 -3.95 10.97
C PHE A 92 0.00 -4.24 9.87
N GLY A 93 0.35 -3.22 9.08
CA GLY A 93 1.38 -3.34 8.03
C GLY A 93 2.75 -3.68 8.62
N ILE A 94 3.17 -3.01 9.70
CA ILE A 94 4.42 -3.32 10.41
C ILE A 94 4.40 -4.75 10.94
N ALA A 95 3.31 -5.16 11.58
CA ALA A 95 3.17 -6.52 12.11
C ALA A 95 3.27 -7.58 11.00
N TRP A 96 2.56 -7.37 9.89
CA TRP A 96 2.57 -8.32 8.77
C TRP A 96 3.93 -8.39 8.07
N ILE A 97 4.51 -7.24 7.73
CA ILE A 97 5.81 -7.18 7.05
C ILE A 97 6.90 -7.72 7.96
N GLY A 98 6.87 -7.37 9.26
CA GLY A 98 7.79 -7.87 10.26
C GLY A 98 7.74 -9.40 10.37
N ALA A 99 6.54 -9.97 10.49
CA ALA A 99 6.36 -11.42 10.51
C ALA A 99 6.86 -12.08 9.21
N SER A 100 6.55 -11.50 8.04
CA SER A 100 7.00 -12.02 6.75
C SER A 100 8.53 -12.05 6.64
N ILE A 101 9.20 -10.98 7.05
CA ILE A 101 10.67 -10.89 7.04
C ILE A 101 11.25 -11.90 8.03
N TYR A 102 10.69 -11.98 9.24
CA TYR A 102 11.19 -12.87 10.29
C TYR A 102 11.10 -14.35 9.90
N PHE A 103 9.96 -14.80 9.34
CA PHE A 103 9.80 -16.20 8.93
C PHE A 103 10.68 -16.57 7.74
N ILE A 104 10.95 -15.66 6.82
CA ILE A 104 11.93 -15.90 5.75
C ILE A 104 13.35 -15.94 6.29
N PHE A 105 13.69 -15.07 7.23
CA PHE A 105 14.96 -15.12 7.95
C PHE A 105 15.13 -16.49 8.65
N LEU A 106 14.12 -16.95 9.42
CA LEU A 106 14.15 -18.25 10.05
C LEU A 106 14.41 -19.36 9.03
N GLU A 107 13.65 -19.41 7.93
CA GLU A 107 13.78 -20.43 6.90
C GLU A 107 15.17 -20.45 6.25
N ASN A 108 15.72 -19.26 5.98
CA ASN A 108 17.03 -19.13 5.34
C ASN A 108 18.20 -19.47 6.29
N SER A 109 18.04 -19.19 7.61
CA SER A 109 19.09 -19.30 8.62
C SER A 109 19.05 -20.62 9.41
N LEU A 110 18.15 -21.55 9.09
CA LEU A 110 18.09 -22.84 9.75
C LEU A 110 19.39 -23.63 9.57
N ASN A 111 19.94 -24.12 10.69
CA ASN A 111 20.98 -25.15 10.66
C ASN A 111 20.38 -26.45 10.11
N ARG A 112 21.01 -27.03 9.07
CA ARG A 112 20.59 -28.25 8.38
C ARG A 112 21.70 -29.30 8.36
N THR A 113 22.51 -29.32 9.40
CA THR A 113 23.61 -30.29 9.54
C THR A 113 23.10 -31.73 9.79
N LYS A 114 24.01 -32.69 9.72
CA LYS A 114 23.70 -34.13 9.91
C LYS A 114 23.32 -34.48 11.35
N ASP A 115 23.62 -33.61 12.32
CA ASP A 115 23.40 -33.86 13.77
C ASP A 115 21.97 -33.55 14.24
N LEU A 116 21.05 -33.31 13.29
CA LEU A 116 19.64 -33.07 13.58
C LEU A 116 18.89 -34.36 13.82
N ARG A 117 17.88 -34.32 14.70
CA ARG A 117 16.90 -35.41 14.81
C ARG A 117 16.26 -35.64 13.43
N ASP A 118 16.03 -36.90 13.07
CA ASP A 118 15.55 -37.32 11.75
C ASP A 118 14.25 -36.62 11.31
N GLU A 119 13.40 -36.26 12.28
CA GLU A 119 12.11 -35.58 12.04
C GLU A 119 12.24 -34.08 11.71
N LEU A 120 13.42 -33.48 11.93
CA LEU A 120 13.63 -32.04 11.76
C LEU A 120 14.15 -31.68 10.37
N ALA A 121 13.60 -30.61 9.82
CA ALA A 121 14.09 -29.95 8.63
C ALA A 121 15.21 -28.94 8.93
N GLY A 122 15.37 -28.55 10.18
CA GLY A 122 16.39 -27.65 10.67
C GLY A 122 16.06 -27.09 12.05
N ASN A 123 17.04 -26.45 12.66
CA ASN A 123 16.88 -25.73 13.92
C ASN A 123 17.63 -24.40 13.90
N LEU A 124 17.33 -23.54 14.87
CA LEU A 124 17.99 -22.25 15.03
C LEU A 124 18.03 -21.88 16.52
N TRP A 125 19.21 -21.48 16.99
CA TRP A 125 19.37 -20.79 18.27
C TRP A 125 19.27 -19.28 18.05
N ALA A 126 18.45 -18.61 18.84
CA ALA A 126 18.30 -17.15 18.85
C ALA A 126 18.40 -16.62 20.27
N ILE A 127 18.81 -15.37 20.41
CA ILE A 127 18.80 -14.62 21.66
C ILE A 127 17.99 -13.34 21.48
N HIS A 128 17.04 -13.08 22.36
CA HIS A 128 16.25 -11.87 22.36
C HIS A 128 15.66 -11.60 23.76
N GLY A 129 15.58 -10.33 24.16
CA GLY A 129 14.93 -9.96 25.41
C GLY A 129 15.53 -10.61 26.67
N GLY A 130 16.82 -10.93 26.67
CA GLY A 130 17.51 -11.55 27.79
C GLY A 130 17.34 -13.08 27.89
N GLY A 131 16.74 -13.76 26.91
CA GLY A 131 16.54 -15.20 26.88
C GLY A 131 17.05 -15.88 25.62
N PHE A 132 17.42 -17.15 25.74
CA PHE A 132 17.75 -18.01 24.61
C PHE A 132 16.49 -18.69 24.09
N TYR A 133 16.34 -18.72 22.79
CA TYR A 133 15.26 -19.39 22.08
C TYR A 133 15.82 -20.48 21.20
N TYR A 134 15.22 -21.66 21.27
CA TYR A 134 15.54 -22.76 20.39
C TYR A 134 14.34 -23.09 19.52
N ILE A 135 14.49 -22.92 18.22
CA ILE A 135 13.42 -23.03 17.24
C ILE A 135 13.69 -24.25 16.38
N GLU A 136 12.72 -25.14 16.26
CA GLU A 136 12.78 -26.34 15.44
C GLU A 136 11.74 -26.27 14.32
N LYS A 137 12.16 -26.67 13.12
CA LYS A 137 11.26 -26.86 11.98
C LYS A 137 11.16 -28.34 11.66
N PHE A 138 9.96 -28.88 11.66
CA PHE A 138 9.68 -30.27 11.32
C PHE A 138 9.62 -30.47 9.81
N LYS A 139 10.03 -31.66 9.32
CA LYS A 139 9.86 -32.10 7.92
C LYS A 139 8.39 -32.33 7.56
N GLY A 140 7.57 -32.64 8.56
CA GLY A 140 6.13 -32.84 8.47
C GLY A 140 5.44 -32.35 9.73
N ALA A 141 4.48 -33.10 10.25
CA ALA A 141 3.87 -32.81 11.54
C ALA A 141 4.75 -33.33 12.68
N PRO A 142 4.77 -32.66 13.87
CA PRO A 142 5.37 -33.20 15.06
C PRO A 142 4.60 -34.46 15.52
N LYS A 143 5.28 -35.40 16.20
CA LYS A 143 4.67 -36.63 16.75
C LYS A 143 3.54 -36.31 17.71
N GLU A 144 3.80 -35.35 18.60
CA GLU A 144 2.80 -34.78 19.50
C GLU A 144 2.31 -33.45 18.91
N PHE A 145 1.08 -33.44 18.45
CA PHE A 145 0.50 -32.24 17.83
C PHE A 145 0.08 -31.24 18.92
N PRO A 146 0.51 -29.97 18.86
CA PRO A 146 0.18 -28.99 19.88
C PRO A 146 -1.32 -28.68 19.91
N GLU A 147 -1.89 -28.50 21.09
CA GLU A 147 -3.30 -28.13 21.27
C GLU A 147 -3.60 -26.75 20.67
N LYS A 148 -2.66 -25.82 20.83
CA LYS A 148 -2.81 -24.43 20.35
C LYS A 148 -1.77 -24.11 19.29
N LEU A 149 -2.23 -23.57 18.16
CA LEU A 149 -1.40 -23.03 17.10
C LEU A 149 -1.69 -21.55 16.94
N HIS A 150 -0.65 -20.73 16.82
CA HIS A 150 -0.81 -19.34 16.44
C HIS A 150 -0.84 -19.21 14.92
N TRP A 151 -1.84 -18.47 14.40
CA TRP A 151 -2.06 -18.24 12.96
C TRP A 151 -1.70 -16.81 12.57
N PHE A 152 -0.64 -16.65 11.77
CA PHE A 152 -0.22 -15.35 11.23
C PHE A 152 -1.05 -14.99 9.98
N LYS A 153 -2.31 -14.62 10.17
CA LYS A 153 -3.26 -14.30 9.08
C LYS A 153 -3.95 -12.96 9.25
N TYR A 154 -4.22 -12.58 10.50
CA TYR A 154 -5.00 -11.39 10.80
C TYR A 154 -4.24 -10.11 10.48
N GLU A 155 -2.93 -10.10 10.63
CA GLU A 155 -2.06 -9.01 10.26
C GLU A 155 -2.21 -8.68 8.78
N ALA A 156 -2.23 -9.70 7.92
CA ALA A 156 -2.43 -9.53 6.48
C ALA A 156 -3.85 -9.04 6.14
N TYR A 157 -4.85 -9.61 6.77
CA TYR A 157 -6.25 -9.27 6.50
C TYR A 157 -6.58 -7.84 6.94
N PHE A 158 -6.16 -7.45 8.14
CA PHE A 158 -6.39 -6.09 8.61
C PHE A 158 -5.55 -5.05 7.89
N THR A 159 -4.33 -5.39 7.45
CA THR A 159 -3.54 -4.49 6.60
C THR A 159 -4.27 -4.21 5.29
N TRP A 160 -4.77 -5.25 4.62
CA TRP A 160 -5.50 -5.06 3.37
C TRP A 160 -6.82 -4.31 3.58
N LEU A 161 -7.59 -4.68 4.59
CA LEU A 161 -8.88 -4.03 4.90
C LEU A 161 -8.72 -2.54 5.21
N THR A 162 -7.78 -2.19 6.09
CA THR A 162 -7.50 -0.79 6.44
C THR A 162 -6.94 -0.01 5.27
N GLY A 163 -6.14 -0.67 4.41
CA GLY A 163 -5.66 -0.09 3.16
C GLY A 163 -6.79 0.23 2.18
N MET A 164 -7.77 -0.68 2.03
CA MET A 164 -8.96 -0.44 1.20
C MET A 164 -9.83 0.69 1.76
N ILE A 165 -10.00 0.75 3.08
CA ILE A 165 -10.72 1.86 3.74
C ILE A 165 -10.00 3.18 3.46
N LEU A 166 -8.67 3.25 3.61
CA LEU A 166 -7.89 4.46 3.30
C LEU A 166 -7.99 4.87 1.83
N LEU A 167 -7.90 3.90 0.92
CA LEU A 167 -8.02 4.16 -0.51
C LEU A 167 -9.39 4.76 -0.83
N THR A 168 -10.44 4.25 -0.17
CA THR A 168 -11.80 4.78 -0.29
C THR A 168 -11.92 6.19 0.28
N LEU A 169 -11.51 6.40 1.52
CA LEU A 169 -11.65 7.68 2.22
C LEU A 169 -10.86 8.81 1.53
N VAL A 170 -9.62 8.51 1.12
CA VAL A 170 -8.71 9.54 0.59
C VAL A 170 -8.91 9.73 -0.91
N TYR A 171 -8.99 8.65 -1.68
CA TYR A 171 -8.98 8.71 -3.15
C TYR A 171 -10.37 8.60 -3.76
N TYR A 172 -11.15 7.57 -3.44
CA TYR A 172 -12.40 7.30 -4.15
C TYR A 172 -13.51 8.29 -3.79
N MET A 173 -13.63 8.66 -2.51
CA MET A 173 -14.60 9.70 -2.10
C MET A 173 -14.23 11.08 -2.63
N ASN A 174 -12.96 11.32 -2.93
CA ASN A 174 -12.42 12.59 -3.40
C ASN A 174 -11.74 12.44 -4.77
N ALA A 175 -12.29 11.61 -5.66
CA ALA A 175 -11.65 11.21 -6.91
C ALA A 175 -11.27 12.40 -7.80
N LYS A 176 -12.13 13.43 -7.88
CA LYS A 176 -11.85 14.64 -8.63
C LYS A 176 -10.56 15.33 -8.20
N SER A 177 -10.26 15.35 -6.89
CA SER A 177 -9.09 16.06 -6.34
C SER A 177 -7.85 15.19 -6.24
N PHE A 178 -7.99 13.86 -6.04
CA PHE A 178 -6.87 12.98 -5.75
C PHE A 178 -6.53 12.02 -6.87
N MET A 179 -7.51 11.65 -7.71
CA MET A 179 -7.28 10.67 -8.78
C MET A 179 -7.12 11.30 -10.15
N ILE A 180 -7.72 12.47 -10.39
CA ILE A 180 -7.73 13.13 -11.68
C ILE A 180 -6.71 14.27 -11.69
N ASP A 181 -6.02 14.42 -12.81
CA ASP A 181 -5.19 15.56 -13.14
C ASP A 181 -5.49 15.94 -14.59
N PRO A 182 -6.13 17.10 -14.85
CA PRO A 182 -6.49 17.52 -16.20
C PRO A 182 -5.30 17.66 -17.18
N SER A 183 -4.09 17.81 -16.64
CA SER A 183 -2.86 17.81 -17.48
C SER A 183 -2.48 16.41 -17.98
N VAL A 184 -3.02 15.37 -17.37
CA VAL A 184 -2.80 13.97 -17.74
C VAL A 184 -3.98 13.44 -18.54
N SER A 185 -5.19 13.57 -18.00
CA SER A 185 -6.42 13.05 -18.60
C SER A 185 -7.63 13.70 -17.94
N ASP A 186 -8.64 14.04 -18.73
CA ASP A 186 -9.92 14.61 -18.27
C ASP A 186 -11.00 13.51 -18.28
N ILE A 187 -10.86 12.54 -17.39
CA ILE A 187 -11.82 11.45 -17.23
C ILE A 187 -12.80 11.75 -16.09
N GLU A 188 -13.99 11.15 -16.19
CA GLU A 188 -14.98 11.24 -15.13
C GLU A 188 -14.49 10.57 -13.83
N PRO A 189 -14.82 11.13 -12.63
CA PRO A 189 -14.43 10.56 -11.34
C PRO A 189 -14.84 9.10 -11.15
N SER A 190 -15.99 8.70 -11.66
CA SER A 190 -16.45 7.31 -11.65
C SER A 190 -15.57 6.39 -12.48
N ALA A 191 -15.12 6.84 -13.66
CA ALA A 191 -14.21 6.09 -14.50
C ALA A 191 -12.85 5.93 -13.84
N ALA A 192 -12.31 6.97 -13.19
CA ALA A 192 -11.06 6.87 -12.43
C ALA A 192 -11.14 5.82 -11.32
N VAL A 193 -12.24 5.78 -10.57
CA VAL A 193 -12.48 4.77 -9.51
C VAL A 193 -12.57 3.37 -10.10
N LEU A 194 -13.30 3.19 -11.22
CA LEU A 194 -13.41 1.89 -11.90
C LEU A 194 -12.08 1.40 -12.44
N ILE A 195 -11.24 2.28 -13.00
CA ILE A 195 -9.86 1.95 -13.42
C ILE A 195 -9.05 1.48 -12.21
N GLY A 196 -9.15 2.17 -11.08
CA GLY A 196 -8.44 1.82 -9.86
C GLY A 196 -8.83 0.43 -9.34
N ILE A 197 -10.12 0.18 -9.14
CA ILE A 197 -10.65 -1.10 -8.64
C ILE A 197 -10.38 -2.22 -9.65
N GLY A 198 -10.67 -1.97 -10.93
CA GLY A 198 -10.45 -2.94 -12.01
C GLY A 198 -8.99 -3.37 -12.11
N SER A 199 -8.05 -2.43 -11.96
CA SER A 199 -6.61 -2.74 -11.99
C SER A 199 -6.18 -3.67 -10.86
N MET A 200 -6.73 -3.54 -9.66
CA MET A 200 -6.43 -4.45 -8.54
C MET A 200 -6.97 -5.86 -8.82
N ILE A 201 -8.19 -5.97 -9.31
CA ILE A 201 -8.81 -7.28 -9.64
C ILE A 201 -8.03 -7.97 -10.77
N ILE A 202 -7.76 -7.25 -11.86
CA ILE A 202 -7.02 -7.78 -13.00
C ILE A 202 -5.59 -8.16 -12.58
N GLY A 203 -4.92 -7.33 -11.78
CA GLY A 203 -3.58 -7.60 -11.26
C GLY A 203 -3.51 -8.89 -10.46
N TRP A 204 -4.49 -9.13 -9.56
CA TRP A 204 -4.60 -10.39 -8.83
C TRP A 204 -4.81 -11.58 -9.76
N ILE A 205 -5.76 -11.49 -10.69
CA ILE A 205 -6.10 -12.58 -11.63
C ILE A 205 -4.88 -12.94 -12.49
N LEU A 206 -4.22 -11.95 -13.09
CA LEU A 206 -3.03 -12.17 -13.93
C LEU A 206 -1.90 -12.83 -13.14
N TYR A 207 -1.63 -12.34 -11.93
CA TYR A 207 -0.62 -12.94 -11.06
C TYR A 207 -0.97 -14.38 -10.69
N ASP A 208 -2.23 -14.69 -10.34
CA ASP A 208 -2.64 -16.03 -9.97
C ASP A 208 -2.57 -17.00 -11.16
N ILE A 209 -2.96 -16.57 -12.37
CA ILE A 209 -2.78 -17.33 -13.62
C ILE A 209 -1.30 -17.62 -13.85
N MET A 210 -0.42 -16.63 -13.73
CA MET A 210 1.03 -16.84 -13.87
C MET A 210 1.55 -17.91 -12.90
N CYS A 211 1.11 -17.87 -11.66
CA CYS A 211 1.52 -18.83 -10.64
C CYS A 211 0.98 -20.25 -10.87
N ARG A 212 -0.12 -20.40 -11.61
CA ARG A 212 -0.68 -21.73 -11.99
C ARG A 212 -0.10 -22.27 -13.29
N SER A 213 0.67 -21.44 -14.00
CA SER A 213 1.27 -21.81 -15.28
C SER A 213 2.63 -22.49 -15.11
N PRO A 214 3.16 -23.18 -16.16
CA PRO A 214 4.51 -23.72 -16.16
C PRO A 214 5.62 -22.68 -15.96
N LEU A 215 5.29 -21.39 -16.10
CA LEU A 215 6.21 -20.28 -15.88
C LEU A 215 6.75 -20.27 -14.43
N LEU A 216 5.98 -20.75 -13.46
CA LEU A 216 6.38 -20.85 -12.06
C LEU A 216 7.67 -21.67 -11.85
N ALA A 217 7.91 -22.66 -12.71
CA ALA A 217 9.12 -23.48 -12.68
C ALA A 217 10.39 -22.74 -13.15
N LYS A 218 10.22 -21.54 -13.74
CA LYS A 218 11.31 -20.70 -14.27
C LYS A 218 11.38 -19.38 -13.52
N PRO A 219 11.93 -19.33 -12.28
CA PRO A 219 11.80 -18.18 -11.37
C PRO A 219 12.36 -16.87 -11.93
N LYS A 220 13.47 -16.90 -12.70
CA LYS A 220 14.03 -15.71 -13.33
C LYS A 220 13.07 -15.13 -14.39
N LEU A 221 12.50 -15.99 -15.22
CA LEU A 221 11.55 -15.59 -16.26
C LEU A 221 10.23 -15.12 -15.63
N PHE A 222 9.76 -15.82 -14.60
CA PHE A 222 8.59 -15.41 -13.81
C PHE A 222 8.75 -14.00 -13.25
N GLY A 223 9.89 -13.73 -12.63
CA GLY A 223 10.20 -12.39 -12.07
C GLY A 223 10.27 -11.32 -13.15
N ALA A 224 10.91 -11.61 -14.31
CA ALA A 224 11.02 -10.67 -15.42
C ALA A 224 9.65 -10.33 -16.02
N ILE A 225 8.81 -11.33 -16.28
CA ILE A 225 7.46 -11.12 -16.80
C ILE A 225 6.58 -10.41 -15.79
N GLY A 226 6.65 -10.77 -14.51
CA GLY A 226 5.94 -10.08 -13.43
C GLY A 226 6.32 -8.61 -13.33
N PHE A 227 7.61 -8.29 -13.44
CA PHE A 227 8.10 -6.92 -13.47
C PHE A 227 7.57 -6.14 -14.68
N ILE A 228 7.60 -6.74 -15.89
CA ILE A 228 7.05 -6.13 -17.10
C ILE A 228 5.55 -5.84 -16.93
N ILE A 229 4.79 -6.76 -16.35
CA ILE A 229 3.35 -6.55 -16.09
C ILE A 229 3.14 -5.36 -15.13
N VAL A 230 3.93 -5.26 -14.06
CA VAL A 230 3.85 -4.11 -13.13
C VAL A 230 4.19 -2.80 -13.84
N LEU A 231 5.20 -2.78 -14.74
CA LEU A 231 5.53 -1.61 -15.54
C LEU A 231 4.39 -1.23 -16.50
N LEU A 232 3.76 -2.20 -17.13
CA LEU A 232 2.60 -1.96 -18.01
C LEU A 232 1.42 -1.37 -17.24
N PHE A 233 1.11 -1.90 -16.04
CA PHE A 233 0.11 -1.30 -15.17
C PHE A 233 0.50 0.13 -14.76
N SER A 234 1.76 0.35 -14.38
CA SER A 234 2.25 1.66 -13.99
C SER A 234 2.14 2.67 -15.14
N PHE A 235 2.54 2.27 -16.35
CA PHE A 235 2.41 3.08 -17.57
C PHE A 235 0.95 3.40 -17.87
N PHE A 236 0.07 2.38 -17.88
CA PHE A 236 -1.36 2.54 -18.14
C PHE A 236 -2.00 3.49 -17.11
N LEU A 237 -1.80 3.23 -15.81
CA LEU A 237 -2.38 4.06 -14.74
C LEU A 237 -1.88 5.51 -14.83
N SER A 238 -0.60 5.72 -15.19
CA SER A 238 -0.03 7.07 -15.35
C SER A 238 -0.56 7.83 -16.57
N LYS A 239 -1.26 7.17 -17.49
CA LYS A 239 -1.93 7.82 -18.62
C LYS A 239 -3.34 8.30 -18.32
N TYR A 240 -3.98 7.72 -17.31
CA TYR A 240 -5.37 8.01 -16.98
C TYR A 240 -5.55 8.66 -15.60
N LEU A 241 -4.65 8.38 -14.66
CA LEU A 241 -4.74 8.87 -13.30
C LEU A 241 -3.64 9.89 -13.02
N SER A 242 -3.85 10.74 -12.02
CA SER A 242 -2.79 11.59 -11.48
C SER A 242 -1.59 10.71 -11.05
N GLY A 243 -0.36 11.20 -11.19
CA GLY A 243 0.84 10.43 -10.84
C GLY A 243 0.80 9.88 -9.42
N ARG A 244 0.23 10.65 -8.48
CA ARG A 244 0.00 10.23 -7.10
C ARG A 244 -0.96 9.02 -7.02
N ALA A 245 -2.07 9.08 -7.74
CA ALA A 245 -3.05 8.00 -7.76
C ALA A 245 -2.48 6.77 -8.49
N ALA A 246 -1.75 6.95 -9.58
CA ALA A 246 -1.10 5.85 -10.28
C ALA A 246 -0.17 5.06 -9.35
N PHE A 247 0.69 5.74 -8.59
CA PHE A 247 1.61 5.10 -7.65
C PHE A 247 0.88 4.33 -6.56
N ILE A 248 -0.11 4.97 -5.91
CA ILE A 248 -0.82 4.30 -4.81
C ILE A 248 -1.60 3.07 -5.30
N HIS A 249 -2.14 3.10 -6.53
CA HIS A 249 -2.83 1.95 -7.10
C HIS A 249 -1.89 0.81 -7.46
N ILE A 250 -0.65 1.08 -7.90
CA ILE A 250 0.36 0.01 -8.03
C ILE A 250 0.64 -0.62 -6.65
N GLY A 251 0.76 0.18 -5.59
CA GLY A 251 0.86 -0.33 -4.22
C GLY A 251 -0.35 -1.17 -3.81
N ALA A 252 -1.56 -0.73 -4.16
CA ALA A 252 -2.79 -1.44 -3.89
C ALA A 252 -2.90 -2.77 -4.67
N ILE A 253 -2.46 -2.81 -5.93
CA ILE A 253 -2.34 -4.04 -6.74
C ILE A 253 -1.39 -5.03 -6.04
N LEU A 254 -0.18 -4.58 -5.71
CA LEU A 254 0.82 -5.43 -5.06
C LEU A 254 0.35 -5.89 -3.67
N GLY A 255 -0.25 -5.01 -2.87
CA GLY A 255 -0.86 -5.35 -1.57
C GLY A 255 -2.01 -6.35 -1.70
N THR A 256 -2.84 -6.22 -2.74
CA THR A 256 -3.93 -7.17 -3.05
C THR A 256 -3.37 -8.54 -3.46
N VAL A 257 -2.30 -8.55 -4.25
CA VAL A 257 -1.57 -9.79 -4.59
C VAL A 257 -1.03 -10.46 -3.33
N MET A 258 -0.41 -9.70 -2.44
CA MET A 258 0.13 -10.24 -1.19
C MET A 258 -0.96 -10.78 -0.26
N ALA A 259 -2.04 -10.02 -0.03
CA ALA A 259 -3.16 -10.45 0.81
C ALA A 259 -3.92 -11.63 0.20
N GLY A 260 -4.15 -11.61 -1.12
CA GLY A 260 -4.74 -12.72 -1.87
C GLY A 260 -3.92 -14.01 -1.75
N ASN A 261 -2.59 -13.93 -1.78
CA ASN A 261 -1.73 -15.08 -1.51
C ASN A 261 -1.98 -15.68 -0.12
N VAL A 262 -2.09 -14.83 0.91
CA VAL A 262 -2.39 -15.31 2.27
C VAL A 262 -3.77 -15.94 2.33
N PHE A 263 -4.79 -15.26 1.82
CA PHE A 263 -6.18 -15.65 1.95
C PHE A 263 -6.54 -16.89 1.11
N PHE A 264 -6.15 -16.90 -0.16
CA PHE A 264 -6.60 -17.94 -1.10
C PHE A 264 -5.65 -19.14 -1.19
N VAL A 265 -4.38 -19.00 -0.78
CA VAL A 265 -3.38 -20.03 -1.03
C VAL A 265 -2.68 -20.48 0.26
N ILE A 266 -2.08 -19.55 1.02
CA ILE A 266 -1.23 -19.88 2.15
C ILE A 266 -2.07 -20.49 3.28
N ILE A 267 -3.09 -19.78 3.74
CA ILE A 267 -3.93 -20.25 4.86
C ILE A 267 -4.70 -21.53 4.51
N PRO A 268 -5.33 -21.68 3.33
CA PRO A 268 -5.94 -22.97 2.95
C PRO A 268 -4.95 -24.14 2.91
N SER A 269 -3.72 -23.90 2.46
CA SER A 269 -2.65 -24.92 2.49
C SER A 269 -2.25 -25.31 3.91
N GLN A 270 -2.07 -24.32 4.79
CA GLN A 270 -1.76 -24.55 6.22
C GLN A 270 -2.90 -25.30 6.93
N LYS A 271 -4.16 -24.91 6.68
CA LYS A 271 -5.33 -25.65 7.21
C LYS A 271 -5.34 -27.11 6.74
N ALA A 272 -4.98 -27.38 5.48
CA ALA A 272 -4.88 -28.75 4.97
C ALA A 272 -3.75 -29.54 5.65
N LEU A 273 -2.61 -28.90 5.91
CA LEU A 273 -1.48 -29.48 6.63
C LEU A 273 -1.86 -29.85 8.08
N VAL A 274 -2.49 -28.92 8.79
CA VAL A 274 -2.98 -29.14 10.17
C VAL A 274 -4.01 -30.27 10.23
N ARG A 275 -4.94 -30.32 9.27
CA ARG A 275 -5.95 -31.37 9.20
C ARG A 275 -5.31 -32.73 8.99
N ALA A 276 -4.36 -32.86 8.06
CA ALA A 276 -3.63 -34.11 7.83
C ALA A 276 -2.91 -34.56 9.11
N ALA A 277 -2.24 -33.65 9.82
CA ALA A 277 -1.56 -33.94 11.06
C ALA A 277 -2.52 -34.45 12.17
N LYS A 278 -3.66 -33.79 12.38
CA LYS A 278 -4.68 -34.20 13.36
C LYS A 278 -5.30 -35.57 13.03
N GLN A 279 -5.33 -35.95 11.77
CA GLN A 279 -5.88 -37.25 11.30
C GLN A 279 -4.82 -38.33 11.11
N ASN A 280 -3.57 -38.08 11.46
CA ASN A 280 -2.42 -38.95 11.20
C ASN A 280 -2.30 -39.39 9.73
N LEU A 281 -2.70 -38.48 8.80
CA LEU A 281 -2.58 -38.69 7.37
C LEU A 281 -1.30 -38.06 6.82
N PRO A 282 -0.72 -38.58 5.72
CA PRO A 282 0.42 -37.95 5.10
C PRO A 282 0.07 -36.56 4.58
N PRO A 283 0.92 -35.55 4.86
CA PRO A 283 0.66 -34.15 4.42
C PRO A 283 0.84 -34.04 2.90
N ASN A 284 0.05 -33.16 2.28
CA ASN A 284 0.26 -32.78 0.89
C ASN A 284 1.42 -31.78 0.78
N LEU A 285 2.62 -32.30 0.57
CA LEU A 285 3.86 -31.53 0.49
C LEU A 285 3.89 -30.59 -0.72
N GLU A 286 3.24 -30.92 -1.82
CA GLU A 286 3.16 -30.05 -3.02
C GLU A 286 2.38 -28.77 -2.70
N LYS A 287 1.25 -28.85 -1.99
CA LYS A 287 0.49 -27.68 -1.53
C LYS A 287 1.32 -26.86 -0.55
N ALA A 288 2.04 -27.48 0.36
CA ALA A 288 2.90 -26.77 1.32
C ALA A 288 4.04 -26.04 0.61
N LYS A 289 4.71 -26.68 -0.36
CA LYS A 289 5.75 -26.06 -1.20
C LYS A 289 5.22 -24.89 -2.02
N TYR A 290 4.04 -25.04 -2.61
CA TYR A 290 3.39 -23.98 -3.37
C TYR A 290 3.05 -22.77 -2.49
N ALA A 291 2.52 -22.98 -1.28
CA ALA A 291 2.27 -21.91 -0.30
C ALA A 291 3.57 -21.21 0.14
N GLY A 292 4.65 -21.97 0.36
CA GLY A 292 5.97 -21.41 0.66
C GLY A 292 6.51 -20.51 -0.45
N LEU A 293 6.29 -20.88 -1.73
CA LEU A 293 6.69 -20.07 -2.86
C LEU A 293 5.88 -18.77 -2.96
N ARG A 294 4.55 -18.82 -2.71
CA ARG A 294 3.71 -17.62 -2.63
C ARG A 294 4.15 -16.70 -1.49
N SER A 295 4.56 -17.25 -0.35
CA SER A 295 5.12 -16.49 0.76
C SER A 295 6.45 -15.82 0.38
N LEU A 296 7.31 -16.51 -0.37
CA LEU A 296 8.55 -15.93 -0.90
C LEU A 296 8.27 -14.78 -1.88
N HIS A 297 7.24 -14.89 -2.74
CA HIS A 297 6.83 -13.78 -3.60
C HIS A 297 6.39 -12.56 -2.77
N ASN A 298 5.57 -12.77 -1.72
CA ASN A 298 5.19 -11.70 -0.82
C ASN A 298 6.40 -11.01 -0.21
N ASN A 299 7.42 -11.77 0.19
CA ASN A 299 8.66 -11.26 0.75
C ASN A 299 9.40 -10.32 -0.22
N TYR A 300 9.48 -10.65 -1.51
CA TYR A 300 10.10 -9.77 -2.52
C TYR A 300 9.30 -8.50 -2.78
N ILE A 301 7.98 -8.52 -2.60
CA ILE A 301 7.08 -7.37 -2.81
C ILE A 301 7.11 -6.41 -1.61
N THR A 302 7.59 -6.82 -0.44
CA THR A 302 7.54 -6.01 0.79
C THR A 302 8.18 -4.63 0.64
N LEU A 303 9.43 -4.56 0.18
CA LEU A 303 10.15 -3.28 0.08
C LEU A 303 9.53 -2.35 -0.98
N PRO A 304 9.16 -2.81 -2.20
CA PRO A 304 8.40 -2.01 -3.15
C PRO A 304 7.12 -1.41 -2.57
N VAL A 305 6.31 -2.20 -1.86
CA VAL A 305 5.06 -1.73 -1.25
C VAL A 305 5.31 -0.68 -0.18
N ILE A 306 6.29 -0.89 0.70
CA ILE A 306 6.66 0.10 1.73
C ILE A 306 7.04 1.43 1.06
N PHE A 307 7.90 1.39 0.02
CA PHE A 307 8.28 2.60 -0.71
C PHE A 307 7.04 3.32 -1.27
N ILE A 308 6.15 2.59 -1.95
CA ILE A 308 4.95 3.18 -2.55
C ILE A 308 4.05 3.82 -1.48
N MET A 309 3.91 3.22 -0.30
CA MET A 309 3.10 3.77 0.80
C MET A 309 3.62 5.11 1.30
N ILE A 310 4.94 5.31 1.32
CA ILE A 310 5.55 6.59 1.71
C ILE A 310 5.71 7.58 0.54
N SER A 311 5.58 7.14 -0.71
CA SER A 311 5.86 7.93 -1.92
C SER A 311 5.04 9.21 -2.03
N ASN A 312 3.84 9.24 -1.44
CA ASN A 312 2.98 10.43 -1.40
C ASN A 312 3.62 11.66 -0.75
N HIS A 313 4.66 11.47 0.06
CA HIS A 313 5.45 12.55 0.67
C HIS A 313 6.55 13.07 -0.26
N PHE A 314 6.84 12.38 -1.38
CA PHE A 314 7.95 12.65 -2.29
C PHE A 314 7.47 12.92 -3.72
N PRO A 315 6.91 14.11 -4.00
CA PRO A 315 6.31 14.43 -5.30
C PRO A 315 7.31 14.37 -6.47
N GLY A 316 8.59 14.54 -6.24
CA GLY A 316 9.62 14.37 -7.26
C GLY A 316 9.63 12.96 -7.89
N THR A 317 9.04 11.95 -7.22
CA THR A 317 8.98 10.58 -7.74
C THR A 317 7.78 10.33 -8.66
N PHE A 318 6.63 10.93 -8.39
CA PHE A 318 5.38 10.67 -9.11
C PHE A 318 4.91 11.81 -10.02
N ALA A 319 5.47 13.02 -9.89
CA ALA A 319 5.11 14.16 -10.71
C ALA A 319 5.65 14.11 -12.16
N PRO A 320 6.88 13.63 -12.45
CA PRO A 320 7.40 13.60 -13.81
C PRO A 320 6.54 12.76 -14.75
N VAL A 321 6.47 13.14 -16.03
CA VAL A 321 5.70 12.42 -17.07
C VAL A 321 6.13 10.95 -17.21
N TYR A 322 7.39 10.66 -16.93
CA TYR A 322 7.98 9.30 -16.94
C TYR A 322 7.98 8.64 -15.55
N ASN A 323 7.06 9.03 -14.67
CA ASN A 323 6.93 8.52 -13.30
C ASN A 323 6.80 6.98 -13.24
N TRP A 324 6.18 6.36 -14.23
CA TRP A 324 6.10 4.91 -14.37
C TRP A 324 7.47 4.24 -14.45
N ALA A 325 8.43 4.87 -15.16
CA ALA A 325 9.79 4.36 -15.27
C ALA A 325 10.59 4.61 -13.97
N ILE A 326 10.37 5.75 -13.30
CA ILE A 326 10.92 6.03 -11.98
C ILE A 326 10.47 4.97 -10.99
N LEU A 327 9.17 4.66 -10.97
CA LEU A 327 8.62 3.59 -10.11
C LEU A 327 9.26 2.24 -10.43
N GLY A 328 9.44 1.92 -11.71
CA GLY A 328 10.14 0.71 -12.14
C GLY A 328 11.57 0.62 -11.60
N GLY A 329 12.34 1.69 -11.69
CA GLY A 329 13.70 1.76 -11.15
C GLY A 329 13.73 1.58 -9.63
N LEU A 330 12.79 2.19 -8.91
CA LEU A 330 12.65 2.04 -7.45
C LEU A 330 12.25 0.62 -7.04
N ILE A 331 11.36 -0.03 -7.80
CA ILE A 331 11.00 -1.44 -7.59
C ILE A 331 12.22 -2.33 -7.80
N LEU A 332 12.97 -2.15 -8.89
CA LEU A 332 14.17 -2.95 -9.15
C LEU A 332 15.22 -2.79 -8.06
N GLY A 333 15.50 -1.57 -7.63
CA GLY A 333 16.42 -1.30 -6.52
C GLY A 333 15.96 -1.97 -5.22
N SER A 334 14.66 -1.86 -4.88
CA SER A 334 14.07 -2.48 -3.70
C SER A 334 14.15 -4.01 -3.75
N VAL A 335 13.86 -4.62 -4.91
CA VAL A 335 13.95 -6.06 -5.12
C VAL A 335 15.41 -6.54 -5.03
N ALA A 336 16.37 -5.77 -5.57
CA ALA A 336 17.80 -6.08 -5.46
C ALA A 336 18.27 -6.10 -4.00
N VAL A 337 17.86 -5.11 -3.20
CA VAL A 337 18.16 -5.08 -1.76
C VAL A 337 17.54 -6.28 -1.05
N ARG A 338 16.27 -6.61 -1.34
CA ARG A 338 15.62 -7.77 -0.71
C ARG A 338 16.27 -9.08 -1.14
N HIS A 339 16.68 -9.19 -2.38
CA HIS A 339 17.40 -10.37 -2.88
C HIS A 339 18.76 -10.54 -2.21
N TYR A 340 19.51 -9.43 -2.03
CA TYR A 340 20.75 -9.43 -1.26
C TYR A 340 20.52 -9.98 0.16
N ILE A 341 19.51 -9.48 0.88
CA ILE A 341 19.21 -9.91 2.25
C ILE A 341 18.91 -11.41 2.26
N ASN A 342 18.05 -11.91 1.36
CA ASN A 342 17.71 -13.32 1.26
C ASN A 342 18.92 -14.23 0.96
N LEU A 343 19.90 -13.76 0.17
CA LEU A 343 21.12 -14.50 -0.12
C LEU A 343 22.11 -14.45 1.07
N TYR A 344 22.25 -13.28 1.68
CA TYR A 344 23.08 -13.09 2.87
C TYR A 344 22.67 -14.02 4.04
N GLU A 345 21.35 -14.11 4.29
CA GLU A 345 20.79 -15.04 5.28
C GLU A 345 21.12 -16.52 5.00
N LYS A 346 21.40 -16.87 3.75
CA LYS A 346 21.86 -18.20 3.31
C LYS A 346 23.37 -18.37 3.31
N GLY A 347 24.12 -17.37 3.77
CA GLY A 347 25.58 -17.35 3.72
C GLY A 347 26.17 -17.10 2.34
N ILE A 348 25.39 -16.61 1.37
CA ILE A 348 25.84 -16.33 0.01
C ILE A 348 26.19 -14.84 -0.10
N ASN A 349 27.45 -14.53 -0.36
CA ASN A 349 27.87 -13.15 -0.57
C ASN A 349 27.45 -12.65 -1.97
N SER A 350 26.68 -11.56 -1.98
CA SER A 350 26.18 -10.91 -3.20
C SER A 350 26.13 -9.37 -3.08
N THR A 351 27.14 -8.79 -2.42
CA THR A 351 27.23 -7.34 -2.13
C THR A 351 27.11 -6.44 -3.37
N TRP A 352 27.44 -6.96 -4.56
CA TRP A 352 27.24 -6.24 -5.82
C TRP A 352 25.78 -5.79 -6.04
N LEU A 353 24.79 -6.50 -5.48
CA LEU A 353 23.38 -6.12 -5.54
C LEU A 353 23.09 -4.81 -4.80
N LEU A 354 23.78 -4.56 -3.69
CA LEU A 354 23.71 -3.27 -2.98
C LEU A 354 24.34 -2.15 -3.82
N GLY A 355 25.47 -2.43 -4.48
CA GLY A 355 26.09 -1.49 -5.42
C GLY A 355 25.16 -1.14 -6.58
N PHE A 356 24.49 -2.14 -7.15
CA PHE A 356 23.47 -1.94 -8.19
C PHE A 356 22.29 -1.07 -7.68
N ALA A 357 21.74 -1.38 -6.50
CA ALA A 357 20.65 -0.61 -5.92
C ALA A 357 21.06 0.85 -5.65
N ALA A 358 22.26 1.07 -5.09
CA ALA A 358 22.80 2.41 -4.85
C ALA A 358 22.97 3.19 -6.15
N LEU A 359 23.52 2.57 -7.19
CA LEU A 359 23.70 3.20 -8.51
C LEU A 359 22.34 3.54 -9.14
N ALA A 360 21.34 2.65 -9.04
CA ALA A 360 20.00 2.89 -9.54
C ALA A 360 19.37 4.09 -8.84
N LEU A 361 19.43 4.16 -7.50
CA LEU A 361 18.93 5.30 -6.72
C LEU A 361 19.65 6.59 -7.08
N PHE A 362 20.98 6.54 -7.21
CA PHE A 362 21.77 7.70 -7.61
C PHE A 362 21.37 8.22 -9.01
N ALA A 363 21.20 7.32 -9.98
CA ALA A 363 20.72 7.69 -11.31
C ALA A 363 19.32 8.35 -11.25
N LEU A 364 18.41 7.81 -10.42
CA LEU A 364 17.09 8.40 -10.24
C LEU A 364 17.14 9.81 -9.63
N VAL A 365 18.08 10.10 -8.72
CA VAL A 365 18.27 11.46 -8.17
C VAL A 365 18.60 12.45 -9.30
N PHE A 366 19.50 12.10 -10.22
CA PHE A 366 19.79 12.98 -11.36
C PHE A 366 18.64 13.11 -12.34
N ILE A 367 18.00 12.00 -12.67
CA ILE A 367 16.87 11.97 -13.60
C ILE A 367 15.70 12.82 -13.06
N THR A 368 15.44 12.80 -11.75
CA THR A 368 14.33 13.54 -11.12
C THR A 368 14.70 14.96 -10.68
N SER A 369 15.98 15.36 -10.86
CA SER A 369 16.42 16.70 -10.46
C SER A 369 15.74 17.78 -11.31
N PRO A 370 15.14 18.81 -10.69
CA PRO A 370 14.48 19.88 -11.41
C PRO A 370 15.48 20.68 -12.25
N THR A 371 15.18 20.87 -13.52
CA THR A 371 16.05 21.62 -14.48
C THR A 371 15.68 23.09 -14.64
N THR A 372 14.63 23.55 -13.98
CA THR A 372 14.05 24.88 -14.20
C THR A 372 14.83 26.00 -13.49
N LYS A 373 15.75 26.62 -14.21
CA LYS A 373 16.09 28.03 -13.96
C LYS A 373 15.31 28.86 -15.00
N SER A 374 14.40 29.73 -14.56
CA SER A 374 13.81 30.72 -15.46
C SER A 374 14.92 31.55 -16.07
N LYS A 375 14.95 31.67 -17.39
CA LYS A 375 15.90 32.55 -18.11
C LYS A 375 15.46 34.01 -18.08
N ASP A 376 14.20 34.26 -17.74
CA ASP A 376 13.60 35.58 -17.68
C ASP A 376 13.92 36.23 -16.35
N THR A 377 14.62 37.38 -16.41
CA THR A 377 15.05 38.17 -15.24
C THR A 377 14.13 39.37 -14.98
N THR A 378 13.00 39.47 -15.65
CA THR A 378 12.05 40.59 -15.45
C THR A 378 11.63 40.66 -13.97
N PRO A 379 11.79 41.82 -13.29
CA PRO A 379 11.44 41.98 -11.89
C PRO A 379 9.95 41.65 -11.65
N VAL A 380 9.68 40.90 -10.59
CA VAL A 380 8.30 40.53 -10.17
C VAL A 380 7.97 41.24 -8.89
N LYS A 381 6.85 42.00 -8.88
CA LYS A 381 6.36 42.66 -7.69
C LYS A 381 5.64 41.66 -6.79
N PHE A 382 5.84 41.77 -5.46
CA PHE A 382 5.14 40.88 -4.53
C PHE A 382 3.61 40.96 -4.62
N SER A 383 3.05 42.11 -5.01
CA SER A 383 1.61 42.28 -5.23
C SER A 383 1.03 41.34 -6.30
N GLU A 384 1.81 41.03 -7.34
CA GLU A 384 1.40 40.04 -8.38
C GLU A 384 1.39 38.63 -7.77
N VAL A 385 2.43 38.29 -7.01
CA VAL A 385 2.55 37.02 -6.30
C VAL A 385 1.38 36.85 -5.34
N GLN A 386 1.08 37.87 -4.53
CA GLN A 386 -0.01 37.85 -3.58
C GLN A 386 -1.36 37.63 -4.25
N THR A 387 -1.58 38.23 -5.41
CA THR A 387 -2.80 38.05 -6.21
C THR A 387 -2.95 36.60 -6.66
N ILE A 388 -1.87 35.97 -7.17
CA ILE A 388 -1.87 34.58 -7.59
C ILE A 388 -2.14 33.67 -6.39
N ILE A 389 -1.42 33.85 -5.29
CA ILE A 389 -1.57 33.05 -4.07
C ILE A 389 -2.99 33.15 -3.52
N THR A 390 -3.55 34.36 -3.42
CA THR A 390 -4.92 34.55 -2.96
C THR A 390 -5.92 33.83 -3.83
N LYS A 391 -5.78 33.93 -5.15
CA LYS A 391 -6.71 33.33 -6.11
C LYS A 391 -6.58 31.79 -6.15
N ARG A 392 -5.37 31.25 -6.03
CA ARG A 392 -5.07 29.85 -6.34
C ARG A 392 -4.81 28.96 -5.11
N CYS A 393 -4.40 29.54 -3.98
CA CYS A 393 -3.91 28.78 -2.82
C CYS A 393 -4.79 28.93 -1.59
N THR A 394 -5.31 30.13 -1.29
CA THR A 394 -6.05 30.41 -0.05
C THR A 394 -7.39 29.68 0.05
N GLN A 395 -7.94 29.20 -1.07
CA GLN A 395 -9.15 28.36 -1.02
C GLN A 395 -8.98 27.13 -0.13
N CYS A 396 -7.75 26.56 -0.08
CA CYS A 396 -7.41 25.42 0.77
C CYS A 396 -6.49 25.83 1.93
N HIS A 397 -5.62 26.84 1.74
CA HIS A 397 -4.55 27.21 2.66
C HIS A 397 -4.86 28.53 3.38
N SER A 398 -6.01 28.58 4.02
CA SER A 398 -6.45 29.69 4.90
C SER A 398 -6.95 29.16 6.23
N SER A 399 -7.12 30.06 7.22
CA SER A 399 -7.72 29.72 8.52
C SER A 399 -9.16 29.24 8.39
N HIS A 400 -9.85 29.65 7.32
CA HIS A 400 -11.22 29.25 6.98
C HIS A 400 -11.30 28.80 5.51
N PRO A 401 -10.87 27.55 5.20
CA PRO A 401 -10.88 27.05 3.83
C PRO A 401 -12.29 27.02 3.23
N THR A 402 -12.41 27.49 1.99
CA THR A 402 -13.67 27.49 1.23
C THR A 402 -13.78 26.30 0.27
N ASP A 403 -12.75 25.47 0.19
CA ASP A 403 -12.70 24.28 -0.65
C ASP A 403 -13.75 23.24 -0.24
N ASP A 404 -14.29 22.49 -1.19
CA ASP A 404 -15.32 21.47 -0.95
C ASP A 404 -14.77 20.21 -0.25
N VAL A 405 -13.47 19.92 -0.39
CA VAL A 405 -12.79 18.75 0.20
C VAL A 405 -11.97 19.14 1.43
N GLN A 406 -11.16 20.19 1.31
CA GLN A 406 -10.26 20.65 2.38
C GLN A 406 -10.99 21.62 3.31
N LYS A 407 -11.52 21.10 4.43
CA LYS A 407 -12.24 21.90 5.44
C LYS A 407 -11.31 22.48 6.52
N ILE A 408 -10.09 21.99 6.57
CA ILE A 408 -9.02 22.46 7.45
C ILE A 408 -7.78 22.66 6.58
N ALA A 409 -6.99 23.69 6.88
CA ALA A 409 -5.77 23.96 6.10
C ALA A 409 -4.82 22.74 6.10
N PRO A 410 -4.48 22.17 4.93
CA PRO A 410 -3.66 20.97 4.86
C PRO A 410 -2.30 21.17 5.54
N ASN A 411 -1.95 20.28 6.47
CA ASN A 411 -0.74 20.35 7.29
C ASN A 411 -0.58 21.68 8.09
N GLY A 412 -1.65 22.41 8.36
CA GLY A 412 -1.63 23.71 9.03
C GLY A 412 -0.92 24.82 8.23
N ILE A 413 -0.73 24.65 6.93
CA ILE A 413 -0.07 25.64 6.07
C ILE A 413 -1.07 26.72 5.68
N LEU A 414 -0.76 27.97 6.01
CA LEU A 414 -1.56 29.16 5.70
C LEU A 414 -0.79 30.09 4.75
N PHE A 415 -1.52 30.78 3.87
CA PHE A 415 -0.99 31.78 2.95
C PHE A 415 -1.76 33.12 3.01
N GLU A 416 -2.11 33.56 4.21
CA GLU A 416 -2.91 34.77 4.45
C GLU A 416 -2.05 36.02 4.62
N THR A 417 -0.78 35.86 5.01
CA THR A 417 0.13 36.99 5.25
C THR A 417 1.40 36.88 4.38
N PRO A 418 2.03 38.03 4.05
CA PRO A 418 3.30 38.01 3.30
C PRO A 418 4.37 37.13 3.95
N LEU A 419 4.48 37.17 5.28
CA LEU A 419 5.45 36.37 6.01
C LEU A 419 5.20 34.85 5.89
N GLN A 420 3.94 34.41 5.83
CA GLN A 420 3.60 33.01 5.61
C GLN A 420 4.01 32.55 4.20
N ILE A 421 3.82 33.43 3.21
CA ILE A 421 4.16 33.14 1.81
C ILE A 421 5.68 33.05 1.64
N THR A 422 6.43 34.04 2.16
CA THR A 422 7.90 34.06 2.02
C THR A 422 8.58 32.89 2.75
N LYS A 423 8.13 32.53 3.94
CA LYS A 423 8.64 31.35 4.66
C LYS A 423 8.44 30.03 3.91
N MET A 424 7.49 29.98 2.99
CA MET A 424 7.17 28.79 2.20
C MET A 424 7.64 28.87 0.74
N SER A 425 8.42 29.90 0.38
CA SER A 425 8.85 30.16 -1.00
C SER A 425 9.50 28.95 -1.67
N GLU A 426 10.46 28.29 -1.02
CA GLU A 426 11.10 27.09 -1.56
C GLU A 426 10.12 25.94 -1.75
N ARG A 427 9.15 25.79 -0.83
CA ARG A 427 8.13 24.77 -0.93
C ARG A 427 7.11 25.08 -2.04
N ILE A 428 6.81 26.35 -2.25
CA ILE A 428 6.01 26.84 -3.38
C ILE A 428 6.77 26.54 -4.68
N LEU A 429 8.06 26.89 -4.76
CA LEU A 429 8.90 26.57 -5.92
C LEU A 429 8.82 25.08 -6.27
N PHE A 430 9.07 24.22 -5.30
CA PHE A 430 9.10 22.79 -5.53
C PHE A 430 7.73 22.22 -5.90
N ARG A 431 6.66 22.60 -5.16
CA ARG A 431 5.32 22.01 -5.34
C ARG A 431 4.52 22.63 -6.49
N VAL A 432 4.67 23.94 -6.71
CA VAL A 432 3.83 24.66 -7.68
C VAL A 432 4.54 24.79 -9.03
N VAL A 433 5.84 25.10 -9.03
CA VAL A 433 6.56 25.39 -10.26
C VAL A 433 7.24 24.12 -10.82
N GLN A 434 8.04 23.44 -9.99
CA GLN A 434 8.88 22.34 -10.47
C GLN A 434 8.10 21.05 -10.65
N THR A 435 7.36 20.61 -9.63
CA THR A 435 6.61 19.34 -9.67
C THR A 435 5.15 19.50 -10.08
N LYS A 436 4.63 20.72 -10.13
CA LYS A 436 3.24 21.06 -10.49
C LYS A 436 2.18 20.25 -9.72
N THR A 437 2.53 19.74 -8.55
CA THR A 437 1.65 18.93 -7.69
C THR A 437 0.68 19.79 -6.85
N MET A 438 0.85 21.10 -6.90
CA MET A 438 -0.07 22.08 -6.34
C MET A 438 -0.42 23.16 -7.37
N PRO A 439 -1.63 23.66 -7.36
CA PRO A 439 -2.82 23.16 -6.65
C PRO A 439 -3.12 21.71 -7.00
N GLN A 440 -3.64 20.94 -6.03
CA GLN A 440 -3.86 19.52 -6.22
C GLN A 440 -4.86 19.26 -7.37
N GLY A 441 -4.48 18.42 -8.34
CA GLY A 441 -5.26 18.17 -9.56
C GLY A 441 -5.51 19.46 -10.37
N ASN A 442 -4.69 20.48 -10.20
CA ASN A 442 -4.88 21.83 -10.74
C ASN A 442 -6.29 22.40 -10.52
N LYS A 443 -6.94 22.04 -9.42
CA LYS A 443 -8.35 22.32 -9.11
C LYS A 443 -8.71 23.81 -9.17
N THR A 444 -7.77 24.69 -8.81
CA THR A 444 -7.98 26.14 -8.85
C THR A 444 -7.57 26.78 -10.18
N GLY A 445 -7.10 25.97 -11.14
CA GLY A 445 -6.79 26.39 -12.50
C GLY A 445 -5.62 27.36 -12.61
N ILE A 446 -4.52 27.15 -11.86
CA ILE A 446 -3.30 27.95 -12.01
C ILE A 446 -2.72 27.75 -13.41
N THR A 447 -2.34 28.85 -14.08
CA THR A 447 -1.78 28.82 -15.44
C THR A 447 -0.25 28.65 -15.42
N GLU A 448 0.34 28.33 -16.57
CA GLU A 448 1.80 28.23 -16.69
C GLU A 448 2.46 29.60 -16.47
N GLU A 449 1.86 30.69 -16.94
CA GLU A 449 2.35 32.05 -16.73
C GLU A 449 2.34 32.41 -15.23
N GLU A 450 1.26 32.06 -14.51
CA GLU A 450 1.20 32.27 -13.04
C GLU A 450 2.30 31.46 -12.34
N ARG A 451 2.62 30.23 -12.80
CA ARG A 451 3.73 29.41 -12.27
C ARG A 451 5.09 30.04 -12.57
N GLU A 452 5.28 30.58 -13.77
CA GLU A 452 6.51 31.25 -14.14
C GLU A 452 6.74 32.52 -13.31
N ILE A 453 5.70 33.32 -13.05
CA ILE A 453 5.77 34.49 -12.18
C ILE A 453 6.23 34.07 -10.78
N LEU A 454 5.63 33.05 -10.18
CA LEU A 454 6.04 32.53 -8.88
C LEU A 454 7.49 32.03 -8.90
N GLY A 455 7.89 31.32 -9.94
CA GLY A 455 9.27 30.82 -10.12
C GLY A 455 10.30 31.95 -10.23
N ARG A 456 10.00 33.01 -10.98
CA ARG A 456 10.86 34.19 -11.12
C ARG A 456 10.99 34.93 -9.80
N TRP A 457 9.89 35.22 -9.13
CA TRP A 457 9.91 35.88 -7.82
C TRP A 457 10.79 35.14 -6.83
N ILE A 458 10.66 33.82 -6.73
CA ILE A 458 11.48 33.00 -5.81
C ILE A 458 12.95 33.02 -6.25
N GLY A 459 13.22 32.94 -7.55
CA GLY A 459 14.56 33.03 -8.12
C GLY A 459 15.25 34.39 -7.88
N GLN A 460 14.48 35.44 -7.63
CA GLN A 460 14.90 36.80 -7.28
C GLN A 460 15.04 37.03 -5.75
N GLY A 461 14.92 35.98 -4.96
CA GLY A 461 15.08 36.04 -3.49
C GLY A 461 13.80 35.83 -2.70
N GLY A 462 12.62 35.87 -3.33
CA GLY A 462 11.34 35.60 -2.67
C GLY A 462 10.94 36.64 -1.61
N GLU A 463 11.38 37.87 -1.77
CA GLU A 463 11.18 38.96 -0.81
C GLU A 463 9.89 39.74 -1.07
N VAL A 464 9.44 40.47 -0.01
CA VAL A 464 8.30 41.38 -0.08
C VAL A 464 8.83 42.76 -0.44
N ASN A 465 8.74 43.14 -1.72
CA ASN A 465 9.18 44.42 -2.25
C ASN A 465 7.98 45.35 -2.47
#